data_3cecb015013c7967a4738586f463ff8a
#
_entry.id   3cecb015013c7967a4738586f463ff8a
#
_cell.length_a   1.000
_cell.length_b   1.000
_cell.length_c   1.000
_cell.angle_alpha   90.00
_cell.angle_beta   90.00
_cell.angle_gamma   90.00
#
_symmetry.space_group_name_H-M   'P 1'
#
loop_
_entity.id
_entity.type
_entity.pdbx_description
1 polymer ?
#
loop_
_entity_poly.entity_id
_entity_poly.type
_entity_poly.pdbx_seq_one_letter_code
_entity_poly.pdbx_strand_id
1 'polypeptide(L)'
;MKPIFVTQPYLPPLEEFLPYLQKIWDSKTLTNGGPMHQRLEQALCDYLGVAHISLFTNGTLALVTALQALRIGGEVITTPYSFVAGAHSLLWNGIEPVFADIDPHTLNLDPQRIEAAITPRTTAIMPVHCY
;
A
#
# COMPACT_ATOMS: atom_id res chain seq x y z
N MET A 1 7.22 -18.11 30.88
CA MET A 1 7.52 -16.85 30.14
C MET A 1 6.41 -16.66 29.10
N LYS A 2 5.78 -15.48 29.00
CA LYS A 2 4.84 -15.23 27.90
C LYS A 2 5.65 -15.08 26.59
N PRO A 3 5.20 -15.63 25.45
CA PRO A 3 5.90 -15.47 24.18
C PRO A 3 5.92 -14.00 23.76
N ILE A 4 7.05 -13.57 23.20
CA ILE A 4 7.18 -12.27 22.54
C ILE A 4 7.01 -12.51 21.05
N PHE A 5 5.95 -11.94 20.47
CA PHE A 5 5.66 -12.07 19.04
C PHE A 5 6.42 -10.98 18.26
N VAL A 6 6.93 -11.35 17.09
CA VAL A 6 7.54 -10.37 16.16
C VAL A 6 6.47 -9.43 15.61
N THR A 7 5.29 -9.97 15.31
CA THR A 7 4.12 -9.20 14.90
C THR A 7 2.89 -9.77 15.58
N GLN A 8 2.02 -8.91 16.05
CA GLN A 8 0.72 -9.31 16.59
C GLN A 8 -0.31 -8.25 16.18
N PRO A 9 -1.43 -8.64 15.54
CA PRO A 9 -2.47 -7.69 15.18
C PRO A 9 -3.09 -7.09 16.44
N TYR A 10 -3.31 -5.79 16.42
CA TYR A 10 -4.17 -5.13 17.40
C TYR A 10 -5.62 -5.31 16.96
N LEU A 11 -6.43 -5.92 17.79
CA LEU A 11 -7.85 -6.08 17.57
C LEU A 11 -8.62 -5.31 18.64
N PRO A 12 -9.70 -4.60 18.28
CA PRO A 12 -10.57 -4.00 19.27
C PRO A 12 -11.27 -5.09 20.09
N PRO A 13 -11.84 -4.77 21.25
CA PRO A 13 -12.70 -5.69 21.99
C PRO A 13 -13.82 -6.23 21.09
N LEU A 14 -14.11 -7.52 21.20
CA LEU A 14 -15.08 -8.18 20.33
C LEU A 14 -16.47 -7.55 20.43
N GLU A 15 -16.86 -7.13 21.63
CA GLU A 15 -18.12 -6.44 21.90
C GLU A 15 -18.28 -5.13 21.14
N GLU A 16 -17.20 -4.44 20.81
CA GLU A 16 -17.23 -3.23 19.97
C GLU A 16 -17.40 -3.56 18.49
N PHE A 17 -16.96 -4.74 18.06
CA PHE A 17 -17.09 -5.20 16.67
C PHE A 17 -18.48 -5.80 16.38
N LEU A 18 -19.08 -6.51 17.33
CA LEU A 18 -20.34 -7.21 17.13
C LEU A 18 -21.50 -6.34 16.57
N PRO A 19 -21.69 -5.07 16.98
CA PRO A 19 -22.74 -4.23 16.40
C PRO A 19 -22.54 -3.95 14.88
N TYR A 20 -21.31 -3.91 14.39
CA TYR A 20 -21.04 -3.76 12.96
C TYR A 20 -21.36 -5.05 12.21
N LEU A 21 -20.95 -6.18 12.77
CA LEU A 21 -21.25 -7.49 12.19
C LEU A 21 -22.77 -7.70 12.11
N GLN A 22 -23.53 -7.35 13.15
CA GLN A 22 -24.99 -7.45 13.14
C GLN A 22 -25.62 -6.62 12.01
N LYS A 23 -25.16 -5.39 11.81
CA LYS A 23 -25.64 -4.53 10.70
C LYS A 23 -25.35 -5.14 9.32
N ILE A 24 -24.19 -5.81 9.15
CA ILE A 24 -23.85 -6.51 7.90
C ILE A 24 -24.83 -7.68 7.69
N TRP A 25 -25.11 -8.46 8.75
CA TRP A 25 -26.05 -9.59 8.70
C TRP A 25 -27.48 -9.15 8.35
N ASP A 26 -27.94 -8.08 8.97
CA ASP A 26 -29.29 -7.53 8.74
C ASP A 26 -29.44 -6.97 7.32
N SER A 27 -28.43 -6.25 6.83
CA SER A 27 -28.45 -5.65 5.49
C SER A 27 -28.23 -6.66 4.37
N LYS A 28 -27.60 -7.81 4.68
CA LYS A 28 -27.19 -8.83 3.70
C LYS A 28 -26.31 -8.27 2.56
N THR A 29 -25.62 -7.16 2.80
CA THR A 29 -24.75 -6.50 1.83
C THR A 29 -23.32 -6.92 2.10
N LEU A 30 -22.77 -7.82 1.25
CA LEU A 30 -21.43 -8.37 1.38
C LEU A 30 -20.47 -7.96 0.26
N THR A 31 -20.91 -7.08 -0.64
CA THR A 31 -20.12 -6.61 -1.78
C THR A 31 -19.40 -5.30 -1.47
N ASN A 32 -18.45 -4.93 -2.35
CA ASN A 32 -17.83 -3.60 -2.36
C ASN A 32 -18.89 -2.49 -2.53
N GLY A 33 -18.57 -1.28 -2.06
CA GLY A 33 -19.49 -0.15 -2.11
C GLY A 33 -20.67 -0.24 -1.15
N GLY A 34 -20.70 -1.24 -0.26
CA GLY A 34 -21.73 -1.37 0.78
C GLY A 34 -21.58 -0.35 1.91
N PRO A 35 -22.57 -0.29 2.86
CA PRO A 35 -22.59 0.74 3.91
C PRO A 35 -21.33 0.78 4.78
N MET A 36 -20.72 -0.37 5.09
CA MET A 36 -19.50 -0.42 5.90
C MET A 36 -18.28 0.07 5.10
N HIS A 37 -18.21 -0.24 3.81
CA HIS A 37 -17.18 0.26 2.90
C HIS A 37 -17.23 1.79 2.80
N GLN A 38 -18.41 2.35 2.50
CA GLN A 38 -18.62 3.81 2.40
C GLN A 38 -18.29 4.52 3.71
N ARG A 39 -18.70 3.95 4.85
CA ARG A 39 -18.37 4.51 6.16
C ARG A 39 -16.87 4.52 6.44
N LEU A 40 -16.14 3.48 6.04
CA LEU A 40 -14.69 3.43 6.20
C LEU A 40 -14.00 4.44 5.28
N GLU A 41 -14.43 4.57 4.02
CA GLU A 41 -13.91 5.59 3.09
C GLU A 41 -14.07 7.00 3.67
N GLN A 42 -15.27 7.34 4.15
CA GLN A 42 -15.52 8.65 4.74
C GLN A 42 -14.67 8.90 5.99
N ALA A 43 -14.61 7.93 6.91
CA ALA A 43 -13.81 8.06 8.12
C ALA A 43 -12.31 8.23 7.83
N LEU A 44 -11.79 7.55 6.81
CA LEU A 44 -10.41 7.70 6.39
C LEU A 44 -10.17 9.04 5.66
N CYS A 45 -11.10 9.52 4.85
CA CYS A 45 -11.03 10.86 4.25
C CYS A 45 -10.93 11.93 5.34
N ASP A 46 -11.79 11.86 6.35
CA ASP A 46 -11.82 12.80 7.47
C ASP A 46 -10.52 12.73 8.29
N TYR A 47 -10.05 11.52 8.59
CA TYR A 47 -8.83 11.29 9.38
C TYR A 47 -7.56 11.77 8.67
N LEU A 48 -7.46 11.54 7.37
CA LEU A 48 -6.28 11.89 6.56
C LEU A 48 -6.36 13.32 5.99
N GLY A 49 -7.52 13.98 6.08
CA GLY A 49 -7.73 15.31 5.50
C GLY A 49 -7.69 15.32 3.97
N VAL A 50 -8.11 14.23 3.31
CA VAL A 50 -8.14 14.09 1.85
C VAL A 50 -9.56 14.09 1.32
N ALA A 51 -9.75 14.60 0.09
CA ALA A 51 -11.06 14.68 -0.54
C ALA A 51 -11.57 13.32 -1.05
N HIS A 52 -10.65 12.43 -1.42
CA HIS A 52 -10.99 11.14 -2.04
C HIS A 52 -10.04 10.06 -1.56
N ILE A 53 -10.58 8.87 -1.39
CA ILE A 53 -9.84 7.65 -1.06
C ILE A 53 -10.45 6.47 -1.82
N SER A 54 -9.66 5.47 -2.11
CA SER A 54 -10.14 4.19 -2.66
C SER A 54 -9.64 3.05 -1.78
N LEU A 55 -10.53 2.15 -1.40
CA LEU A 55 -10.21 0.99 -0.59
C LEU A 55 -9.88 -0.22 -1.46
N PHE A 56 -8.87 -0.96 -1.06
CA PHE A 56 -8.44 -2.20 -1.71
C PHE A 56 -8.36 -3.33 -0.70
N THR A 57 -8.47 -4.57 -1.15
CA THR A 57 -8.36 -5.74 -0.29
C THR A 57 -6.96 -5.92 0.30
N ASN A 58 -5.95 -5.37 -0.35
CA ASN A 58 -4.55 -5.37 0.11
C ASN A 58 -3.73 -4.31 -0.62
N GLY A 59 -2.54 -4.01 -0.08
CA GLY A 59 -1.62 -3.02 -0.64
C GLY A 59 -1.06 -3.39 -2.02
N THR A 60 -0.91 -4.66 -2.34
CA THR A 60 -0.43 -5.10 -3.66
C THR A 60 -1.38 -4.66 -4.77
N LEU A 61 -2.69 -4.91 -4.60
CA LEU A 61 -3.69 -4.47 -5.57
C LEU A 61 -3.80 -2.95 -5.64
N ALA A 62 -3.63 -2.25 -4.53
CA ALA A 62 -3.56 -0.79 -4.51
C ALA A 62 -2.40 -0.28 -5.37
N LEU A 63 -1.19 -0.83 -5.21
CA LEU A 63 -0.02 -0.48 -6.02
C LEU A 63 -0.24 -0.78 -7.51
N VAL A 64 -0.69 -1.99 -7.84
CA VAL A 64 -0.98 -2.38 -9.24
C VAL A 64 -1.95 -1.41 -9.88
N THR A 65 -3.06 -1.11 -9.20
CA THR A 65 -4.10 -0.21 -9.73
C THR A 65 -3.60 1.23 -9.84
N ALA A 66 -2.83 1.72 -8.86
CA ALA A 66 -2.26 3.07 -8.91
C ALA A 66 -1.33 3.26 -10.11
N LEU A 67 -0.44 2.29 -10.36
CA LEU A 67 0.46 2.32 -11.52
C LEU A 67 -0.30 2.34 -12.84
N GLN A 68 -1.38 1.57 -12.95
CA GLN A 68 -2.26 1.57 -14.12
C GLN A 68 -3.01 2.89 -14.29
N ALA A 69 -3.60 3.40 -13.22
CA ALA A 69 -4.34 4.66 -13.25
C ALA A 69 -3.47 5.84 -13.66
N LEU A 70 -2.21 5.85 -13.21
CA LEU A 70 -1.20 6.85 -13.56
C LEU A 70 -0.55 6.60 -14.92
N ARG A 71 -0.87 5.47 -15.58
CA ARG A 71 -0.29 5.06 -16.86
C ARG A 71 1.24 5.03 -16.85
N ILE A 72 1.82 4.59 -15.73
CA ILE A 72 3.27 4.43 -15.61
C ILE A 72 3.74 3.29 -16.51
N GLY A 73 4.83 3.50 -17.23
CA GLY A 73 5.49 2.51 -18.11
C GLY A 73 6.99 2.75 -18.14
N GLY A 74 7.73 1.98 -18.93
CA GLY A 74 9.19 2.09 -19.03
C GLY A 74 9.90 1.57 -17.78
N GLU A 75 10.76 2.37 -17.17
CA GLU A 75 11.53 2.03 -15.97
C GLU A 75 11.04 2.80 -14.75
N VAL A 76 10.96 2.12 -13.60
CA VAL A 76 10.65 2.73 -12.31
C VAL A 76 11.76 2.40 -11.33
N ILE A 77 12.37 3.45 -10.75
CA ILE A 77 13.40 3.29 -9.73
C ILE A 77 12.73 2.97 -8.38
N THR A 78 13.20 1.91 -7.74
CA THR A 78 12.74 1.48 -6.42
C THR A 78 13.90 0.85 -5.64
N THR A 79 13.64 0.30 -4.45
CA THR A 79 14.65 -0.38 -3.63
C THR A 79 14.42 -1.88 -3.59
N PRO A 80 15.49 -2.72 -3.57
CA PRO A 80 15.36 -4.13 -3.27
C PRO A 80 15.09 -4.42 -1.78
N TYR A 81 15.33 -3.45 -0.90
CA TYR A 81 15.10 -3.56 0.54
C TYR A 81 13.64 -3.22 0.88
N SER A 82 12.76 -4.15 0.58
CA SER A 82 11.32 -4.00 0.77
C SER A 82 10.60 -5.35 0.68
N PHE A 83 9.31 -5.34 1.02
CA PHE A 83 8.45 -6.46 0.71
C PHE A 83 8.28 -6.59 -0.81
N VAL A 84 8.26 -7.82 -1.30
CA VAL A 84 8.26 -8.18 -2.73
C VAL A 84 7.12 -7.53 -3.55
N ALA A 85 6.02 -7.14 -2.91
CA ALA A 85 4.86 -6.53 -3.58
C ALA A 85 5.21 -5.26 -4.38
N GLY A 86 6.20 -4.46 -3.92
CA GLY A 86 6.68 -3.30 -4.65
C GLY A 86 7.16 -3.68 -6.06
N ALA A 87 8.19 -4.51 -6.15
CA ALA A 87 8.75 -4.94 -7.43
C ALA A 87 7.73 -5.74 -8.27
N HIS A 88 6.96 -6.63 -7.64
CA HIS A 88 5.95 -7.42 -8.35
C HIS A 88 4.83 -6.56 -8.94
N SER A 89 4.41 -5.49 -8.29
CA SER A 89 3.40 -4.58 -8.83
C SER A 89 3.87 -3.88 -10.11
N LEU A 90 5.17 -3.60 -10.22
CA LEU A 90 5.79 -3.08 -11.45
C LEU A 90 5.76 -4.14 -12.55
N LEU A 91 6.27 -5.34 -12.26
CA LEU A 91 6.32 -6.44 -13.23
C LEU A 91 4.94 -6.82 -13.75
N TRP A 92 3.90 -6.84 -12.91
CA TRP A 92 2.53 -7.12 -13.32
C TRP A 92 1.97 -6.08 -14.30
N ASN A 93 2.50 -4.87 -14.26
CA ASN A 93 2.16 -3.79 -15.18
C ASN A 93 3.10 -3.73 -16.42
N GLY A 94 4.01 -4.67 -16.58
CA GLY A 94 5.00 -4.66 -17.66
C GLY A 94 6.03 -3.54 -17.52
N ILE A 95 6.24 -3.04 -16.30
CA ILE A 95 7.19 -1.99 -15.96
C ILE A 95 8.49 -2.64 -15.48
N GLU A 96 9.63 -2.14 -15.92
CA GLU A 96 10.94 -2.62 -15.51
C GLU A 96 11.37 -1.98 -14.18
N PRO A 97 11.53 -2.75 -13.08
CA PRO A 97 12.06 -2.22 -11.84
C PRO A 97 13.57 -2.01 -11.94
N VAL A 98 14.02 -0.79 -11.69
CA VAL A 98 15.44 -0.42 -11.56
C VAL A 98 15.74 -0.26 -10.07
N PHE A 99 16.64 -1.10 -9.55
CA PHE A 99 16.94 -1.08 -8.13
C PHE A 99 18.06 -0.09 -7.81
N ALA A 100 17.77 0.81 -6.88
CA ALA A 100 18.76 1.66 -6.22
C ALA A 100 18.88 1.25 -4.75
N ASP A 101 20.10 1.32 -4.21
CA ASP A 101 20.40 0.86 -2.86
C ASP A 101 19.85 1.81 -1.79
N ILE A 102 19.87 1.37 -0.55
CA ILE A 102 19.42 2.12 0.61
C ILE A 102 20.57 2.87 1.27
N ASP A 103 20.26 3.94 1.97
CA ASP A 103 21.14 4.57 2.94
C ASP A 103 21.31 3.64 4.16
N PRO A 104 22.55 3.30 4.57
CA PRO A 104 22.78 2.32 5.65
C PRO A 104 22.35 2.80 7.04
N HIS A 105 22.11 4.09 7.23
CA HIS A 105 21.68 4.64 8.52
C HIS A 105 20.17 4.71 8.66
N THR A 106 19.48 5.11 7.58
CA THR A 106 18.02 5.27 7.59
C THR A 106 17.29 4.04 7.07
N LEU A 107 17.97 3.16 6.34
CA LEU A 107 17.44 1.99 5.65
C LEU A 107 16.33 2.33 4.63
N ASN A 108 16.23 3.59 4.24
CA ASN A 108 15.36 4.04 3.16
C ASN A 108 16.15 4.22 1.87
N LEU A 109 15.45 4.27 0.74
CA LEU A 109 16.04 4.50 -0.58
C LEU A 109 16.97 5.73 -0.56
N ASP A 110 18.25 5.55 -0.95
CA ASP A 110 19.25 6.61 -0.95
C ASP A 110 19.04 7.57 -2.13
N PRO A 111 18.73 8.86 -1.89
CA PRO A 111 18.53 9.84 -2.96
C PRO A 111 19.73 9.97 -3.91
N GLN A 112 20.95 9.80 -3.41
CA GLN A 112 22.16 9.88 -4.25
C GLN A 112 22.26 8.69 -5.23
N ARG A 113 21.75 7.53 -4.84
CA ARG A 113 21.70 6.35 -5.69
C ARG A 113 20.61 6.45 -6.75
N ILE A 114 19.53 7.18 -6.46
CA ILE A 114 18.45 7.44 -7.42
C ILE A 114 19.00 8.17 -8.63
N GLU A 115 19.75 9.27 -8.43
CA GLU A 115 20.27 10.07 -9.53
C GLU A 115 21.14 9.25 -10.49
N ALA A 116 22.01 8.38 -9.94
CA ALA A 116 22.86 7.50 -10.72
C ALA A 116 22.09 6.40 -11.51
N ALA A 117 20.86 6.10 -11.09
CA ALA A 117 20.01 5.08 -11.72
C ALA A 117 19.06 5.66 -12.79
N ILE A 118 19.00 6.98 -12.95
CA ILE A 118 18.12 7.62 -13.95
C ILE A 118 18.64 7.35 -15.37
N THR A 119 17.74 6.88 -16.22
CA THR A 119 17.96 6.68 -17.67
C THR A 119 16.90 7.44 -18.48
N PRO A 120 17.05 7.55 -19.80
CA PRO A 120 15.99 8.11 -20.64
C PRO A 120 14.65 7.33 -20.61
N ARG A 121 14.64 6.11 -20.08
CA ARG A 121 13.43 5.28 -19.92
C ARG A 121 12.80 5.40 -18.53
N THR A 122 13.45 6.09 -17.59
CA THR A 122 12.92 6.29 -16.23
C THR A 122 11.71 7.21 -16.28
N THR A 123 10.57 6.71 -15.79
CA THR A 123 9.28 7.45 -15.81
C THR A 123 8.78 7.77 -14.42
N ALA A 124 9.21 7.05 -13.39
CA ALA A 124 8.80 7.29 -12.01
C ALA A 124 9.85 6.77 -11.00
N ILE A 125 9.68 7.22 -9.77
CA ILE A 125 10.39 6.73 -8.60
C ILE A 125 9.34 6.24 -7.61
N MET A 126 9.50 5.01 -7.11
CA MET A 126 8.61 4.39 -6.13
C MET A 126 9.39 4.10 -4.86
N PRO A 127 9.52 5.08 -3.96
CA PRO A 127 10.23 4.90 -2.69
C PRO A 127 9.43 4.03 -1.73
N VAL A 128 10.14 3.36 -0.82
CA VAL A 128 9.53 2.58 0.27
C VAL A 128 10.11 3.08 1.58
N HIS A 129 9.22 3.50 2.47
CA HIS A 129 9.57 3.89 3.84
C HIS A 129 9.45 2.67 4.73
N CYS A 130 10.58 1.97 4.94
CA CYS A 130 10.60 0.74 5.75
C CYS A 130 10.52 1.01 7.25
N TYR A 131 11.10 2.12 7.70
CA TYR A 131 11.18 2.50 9.12
C TYR A 131 10.97 3.99 9.35
#